data_f2fa92bbdfca988dd93f0a21651ad814
#
_entry.id   f2fa92bbdfca988dd93f0a21651ad814
#
_cell.length_a   1.000
_cell.length_b   1.000
_cell.length_c   1.000
_cell.angle_alpha   90.00
_cell.angle_beta   90.00
_cell.angle_gamma   90.00
#
_symmetry.space_group_name_H-M   'P 1'
#
loop_
_entity.id
_entity.type
_entity.pdbx_description
1 polymer ?
#
loop_
_entity_poly.entity_id
_entity_poly.type
_entity_poly.pdbx_seq_one_letter_code
_entity_poly.pdbx_strand_id
1 'polypeptide(L)'
;DADMRRPRIARYLNIDKQDGLSEYLAGLCDNAEITKNTDLGFDVIVSGNVSSSSAELLATPRVDALFDECSREYDYIIIDTPPINVVTDATVLADKIDGYLLAVRAGFSSVDDIKQTVHSLEQVDAKILGIMLENVDPKTEIYGKYSRYGKYGKYGRYYKNYCNSYSRYKY
;
A
#
# COMPACT_ATOMS: atom_id res chain seq x y z
N ASP A 1 7.58 2.20 1.29
CA ASP A 1 6.91 3.39 0.71
C ASP A 1 7.46 3.67 -0.68
N ALA A 2 6.72 3.25 -1.73
CA ALA A 2 7.08 3.49 -3.13
C ALA A 2 6.39 4.74 -3.71
N ASP A 3 5.60 5.49 -2.93
CA ASP A 3 5.13 6.82 -3.32
C ASP A 3 6.24 7.87 -3.12
N MET A 4 7.30 7.77 -3.93
CA MET A 4 8.41 8.73 -3.90
C MET A 4 8.02 10.15 -4.36
N ARG A 5 6.77 10.34 -4.83
CA ARG A 5 6.26 11.65 -5.25
C ARG A 5 5.64 12.42 -4.10
N ARG A 6 4.90 11.72 -3.22
CA ARG A 6 4.21 12.30 -2.06
C ARG A 6 4.30 11.35 -0.84
N PRO A 7 5.50 11.03 -0.39
CA PRO A 7 5.72 10.05 0.66
C PRO A 7 5.02 10.44 1.96
N ARG A 8 4.43 9.45 2.65
CA ARG A 8 3.72 9.69 3.90
C ARG A 8 4.06 8.72 5.01
N ILE A 9 4.58 7.53 4.70
CA ILE A 9 4.82 6.49 5.70
C ILE A 9 5.79 6.95 6.78
N ALA A 10 6.91 7.61 6.41
CA ALA A 10 7.85 8.15 7.38
C ALA A 10 7.17 9.09 8.39
N ARG A 11 6.27 9.96 7.91
CA ARG A 11 5.52 10.88 8.77
C ARG A 11 4.54 10.15 9.68
N TYR A 12 3.83 9.12 9.19
CA TYR A 12 2.88 8.35 10.00
C TYR A 12 3.58 7.54 11.09
N LEU A 13 4.78 7.05 10.80
CA LEU A 13 5.59 6.28 11.75
C LEU A 13 6.53 7.15 12.59
N ASN A 14 6.49 8.48 12.41
CA ASN A 14 7.36 9.43 13.10
C ASN A 14 8.85 9.09 12.93
N ILE A 15 9.22 8.68 11.70
CA ILE A 15 10.60 8.39 11.30
C ILE A 15 11.21 9.67 10.72
N ASP A 16 12.39 10.03 11.19
CA ASP A 16 13.11 11.19 10.67
C ASP A 16 13.47 11.01 9.19
N LYS A 17 13.59 12.14 8.50
CA LYS A 17 13.99 12.16 7.09
C LYS A 17 15.39 11.58 6.95
N GLN A 18 15.53 10.56 6.13
CA GLN A 18 16.78 9.82 5.90
C GLN A 18 16.76 9.20 4.50
N ASP A 19 17.86 8.57 4.13
CA ASP A 19 17.94 7.76 2.93
C ASP A 19 16.92 6.62 2.99
N GLY A 20 16.37 6.27 1.84
CA GLY A 20 15.32 5.29 1.72
C GLY A 20 15.34 4.63 0.33
N LEU A 21 14.16 4.23 -0.14
CA LEU A 21 14.01 3.51 -1.39
C LEU A 21 14.62 4.25 -2.59
N SER A 22 14.45 5.56 -2.68
CA SER A 22 14.99 6.37 -3.79
C SER A 22 16.51 6.33 -3.85
N GLU A 23 17.19 6.44 -2.72
CA GLU A 23 18.66 6.39 -2.63
C GLU A 23 19.18 4.99 -2.95
N TYR A 24 18.53 3.97 -2.41
CA TYR A 24 18.86 2.58 -2.74
C TYR A 24 18.74 2.32 -4.24
N LEU A 25 17.59 2.66 -4.85
CA LEU A 25 17.36 2.43 -6.28
C LEU A 25 18.30 3.23 -7.16
N ALA A 26 18.75 4.41 -6.70
CA ALA A 26 19.79 5.20 -7.35
C ALA A 26 21.22 4.65 -7.16
N GLY A 27 21.41 3.62 -6.33
CA GLY A 27 22.71 3.02 -6.06
C GLY A 27 23.59 3.82 -5.10
N LEU A 28 22.98 4.64 -4.26
CA LEU A 28 23.69 5.52 -3.31
C LEU A 28 23.89 4.89 -1.93
N CYS A 29 23.13 3.84 -1.59
CA CYS A 29 23.19 3.10 -0.34
C CYS A 29 22.78 1.65 -0.51
N ASP A 30 22.95 0.83 0.52
CA ASP A 30 22.58 -0.58 0.55
C ASP A 30 21.25 -0.81 1.32
N ASN A 31 20.64 -1.99 1.14
CA ASN A 31 19.36 -2.34 1.77
C ASN A 31 19.41 -2.27 3.30
N ALA A 32 20.47 -2.75 3.92
CA ALA A 32 20.64 -2.73 5.37
C ALA A 32 20.63 -1.31 5.97
N GLU A 33 21.00 -0.29 5.19
CA GLU A 33 21.04 1.10 5.64
C GLU A 33 19.64 1.74 5.63
N ILE A 34 18.75 1.30 4.72
CA ILE A 34 17.41 1.87 4.52
C ILE A 34 16.30 1.13 5.26
N THR A 35 16.52 -0.14 5.65
CA THR A 35 15.55 -0.93 6.42
C THR A 35 15.54 -0.51 7.88
N LYS A 36 14.37 -0.14 8.40
CA LYS A 36 14.17 0.31 9.78
C LYS A 36 13.20 -0.58 10.52
N ASN A 37 13.63 -1.05 11.70
CA ASN A 37 12.74 -1.76 12.61
C ASN A 37 11.72 -0.79 13.22
N THR A 38 10.51 -1.26 13.42
CA THR A 38 9.45 -0.51 14.13
C THR A 38 8.98 -1.27 15.37
N ASP A 39 8.48 -0.53 16.37
CA ASP A 39 7.86 -1.13 17.55
C ASP A 39 6.48 -1.77 17.25
N LEU A 40 6.04 -1.74 15.99
CA LEU A 40 4.74 -2.25 15.54
C LEU A 40 4.81 -3.72 15.08
N GLY A 41 5.99 -4.34 15.09
CA GLY A 41 6.19 -5.74 14.72
C GLY A 41 6.40 -5.97 13.21
N PHE A 42 6.76 -4.93 12.49
CA PHE A 42 7.20 -5.00 11.09
C PHE A 42 8.36 -4.02 10.85
N ASP A 43 9.13 -4.27 9.83
CA ASP A 43 10.16 -3.38 9.36
C ASP A 43 9.65 -2.51 8.22
N VAL A 44 10.25 -1.34 8.02
CA VAL A 44 9.83 -0.40 7.00
C VAL A 44 11.03 0.14 6.21
N ILE A 45 10.85 0.27 4.91
CA ILE A 45 11.68 1.07 4.02
C ILE A 45 10.87 2.30 3.63
N VAL A 46 11.32 3.48 4.08
CA VAL A 46 10.70 4.75 3.71
C VAL A 46 11.12 5.13 2.29
N SER A 47 10.37 6.03 1.65
CA SER A 47 10.64 6.44 0.27
C SER A 47 11.99 7.12 0.03
N GLY A 48 12.57 7.75 1.06
CA GLY A 48 13.75 8.60 0.91
C GLY A 48 13.40 10.00 0.40
N ASN A 49 14.24 10.57 -0.46
CA ASN A 49 14.01 11.87 -1.05
C ASN A 49 12.93 11.83 -2.14
N VAL A 50 12.19 12.94 -2.26
CA VAL A 50 11.17 13.07 -3.30
C VAL A 50 11.81 13.01 -4.69
N SER A 51 11.29 12.16 -5.56
CA SER A 51 11.77 11.98 -6.92
C SER A 51 10.65 12.14 -7.94
N SER A 52 10.93 12.89 -9.01
CA SER A 52 10.05 12.95 -10.20
C SER A 52 10.22 11.73 -11.11
N SER A 53 11.34 11.02 -11.00
CA SER A 53 11.72 9.85 -11.81
C SER A 53 11.43 8.52 -11.11
N SER A 54 10.37 8.49 -10.27
CA SER A 54 10.02 7.31 -9.48
C SER A 54 9.74 6.07 -10.34
N ALA A 55 9.03 6.22 -11.46
CA ALA A 55 8.75 5.10 -12.35
C ALA A 55 10.04 4.50 -12.96
N GLU A 56 10.98 5.36 -13.37
CA GLU A 56 12.29 4.92 -13.89
C GLU A 56 13.13 4.23 -12.83
N LEU A 57 13.12 4.72 -11.60
CA LEU A 57 13.81 4.08 -10.48
C LEU A 57 13.21 2.70 -10.16
N LEU A 58 11.87 2.58 -10.14
CA LEU A 58 11.17 1.32 -9.92
C LEU A 58 11.35 0.32 -11.07
N ALA A 59 11.73 0.76 -12.27
CA ALA A 59 12.05 -0.09 -13.39
C ALA A 59 13.48 -0.65 -13.36
N THR A 60 14.32 -0.21 -12.42
CA THR A 60 15.72 -0.68 -12.36
C THR A 60 15.82 -2.12 -11.84
N PRO A 61 16.85 -2.89 -12.23
CA PRO A 61 17.10 -4.22 -11.68
C PRO A 61 17.35 -4.25 -10.17
N ARG A 62 17.60 -3.09 -9.55
CA ARG A 62 17.78 -2.99 -8.09
C ARG A 62 16.49 -3.26 -7.33
N VAL A 63 15.31 -3.07 -7.95
CA VAL A 63 14.03 -3.48 -7.36
C VAL A 63 13.98 -5.00 -7.21
N ASP A 64 14.39 -5.75 -8.25
CA ASP A 64 14.39 -7.21 -8.21
C ASP A 64 15.37 -7.72 -7.12
N ALA A 65 16.55 -7.11 -7.05
CA ALA A 65 17.53 -7.45 -6.00
C ALA A 65 16.97 -7.17 -4.59
N LEU A 66 16.28 -6.05 -4.39
CA LEU A 66 15.64 -5.72 -3.11
C LEU A 66 14.57 -6.75 -2.74
N PHE A 67 13.70 -7.12 -3.68
CA PHE A 67 12.65 -8.10 -3.43
C PHE A 67 13.22 -9.49 -3.16
N ASP A 68 14.29 -9.88 -3.87
CA ASP A 68 15.00 -11.14 -3.63
C ASP A 68 15.62 -11.19 -2.22
N GLU A 69 16.20 -10.09 -1.74
CA GLU A 69 16.75 -9.99 -0.39
C GLU A 69 15.62 -10.05 0.65
N CYS A 70 14.60 -9.19 0.51
CA CYS A 70 13.48 -9.15 1.44
C CYS A 70 12.70 -10.46 1.50
N SER A 71 12.52 -11.18 0.38
CA SER A 71 11.79 -12.45 0.35
C SER A 71 12.46 -13.59 1.12
N ARG A 72 13.74 -13.46 1.47
CA ARG A 72 14.46 -14.43 2.32
C ARG A 72 14.22 -14.19 3.81
N GLU A 73 13.80 -12.99 4.19
CA GLU A 73 13.71 -12.57 5.59
C GLU A 73 12.26 -12.33 6.04
N TYR A 74 11.36 -12.02 5.10
CA TYR A 74 9.98 -11.63 5.39
C TYR A 74 8.96 -12.55 4.73
N ASP A 75 7.90 -12.90 5.45
CA ASP A 75 6.76 -13.66 4.92
C ASP A 75 5.90 -12.83 3.96
N TYR A 76 5.87 -11.51 4.17
CA TYR A 76 5.08 -10.56 3.37
C TYR A 76 5.88 -9.28 3.09
N ILE A 77 5.82 -8.83 1.84
CA ILE A 77 6.32 -7.53 1.40
C ILE A 77 5.14 -6.72 0.92
N ILE A 78 4.83 -5.62 1.59
CA ILE A 78 3.72 -4.72 1.24
C ILE A 78 4.30 -3.44 0.67
N ILE A 79 3.87 -3.07 -0.54
CA ILE A 79 4.36 -1.92 -1.27
C ILE A 79 3.24 -0.88 -1.34
N ASP A 80 3.43 0.27 -0.70
CA ASP A 80 2.53 1.42 -0.83
C ASP A 80 2.91 2.22 -2.08
N THR A 81 1.93 2.48 -2.95
CA THR A 81 2.14 3.12 -4.24
C THR A 81 1.22 4.32 -4.43
N PRO A 82 1.61 5.30 -5.25
CA PRO A 82 0.69 6.36 -5.65
C PRO A 82 -0.51 5.80 -6.44
N PRO A 83 -1.62 6.56 -6.55
CA PRO A 83 -2.81 6.12 -7.27
C PRO A 83 -2.52 5.81 -8.74
N ILE A 84 -2.90 4.61 -9.20
CA ILE A 84 -2.67 4.10 -10.56
C ILE A 84 -3.26 5.01 -11.63
N ASN A 85 -4.43 5.62 -11.38
CA ASN A 85 -5.08 6.54 -12.34
C ASN A 85 -4.35 7.88 -12.49
N VAL A 86 -3.33 8.15 -11.69
CA VAL A 86 -2.58 9.42 -11.71
C VAL A 86 -1.20 9.24 -12.33
N VAL A 87 -0.51 8.15 -12.00
CA VAL A 87 0.85 7.87 -12.45
C VAL A 87 1.05 6.37 -12.70
N THR A 88 2.08 6.03 -13.48
CA THR A 88 2.38 4.65 -13.87
C THR A 88 3.30 3.91 -12.90
N ASP A 89 3.70 4.53 -11.83
CA ASP A 89 4.70 4.01 -10.87
C ASP A 89 4.31 2.59 -10.37
N ALA A 90 3.04 2.39 -10.03
CA ALA A 90 2.58 1.09 -9.59
C ALA A 90 2.61 0.04 -10.72
N THR A 91 2.23 0.39 -11.95
CA THR A 91 2.13 -0.59 -13.06
C THR A 91 3.50 -1.11 -13.52
N VAL A 92 4.57 -0.37 -13.26
CA VAL A 92 5.96 -0.82 -13.52
C VAL A 92 6.34 -2.04 -12.68
N LEU A 93 5.67 -2.27 -11.56
CA LEU A 93 5.92 -3.39 -10.66
C LEU A 93 5.11 -4.66 -11.00
N ALA A 94 4.29 -4.64 -12.05
CA ALA A 94 3.31 -5.69 -12.31
C ALA A 94 3.91 -7.09 -12.51
N ASP A 95 5.08 -7.18 -13.13
CA ASP A 95 5.82 -8.42 -13.39
C ASP A 95 6.74 -8.84 -12.22
N LYS A 96 6.81 -8.04 -11.16
CA LYS A 96 7.75 -8.20 -10.03
C LYS A 96 7.08 -8.58 -8.72
N ILE A 97 5.76 -8.56 -8.66
CA ILE A 97 4.95 -8.76 -7.44
C ILE A 97 3.89 -9.85 -7.64
N ASP A 98 3.42 -10.44 -6.55
CA ASP A 98 2.38 -11.49 -6.58
C ASP A 98 1.00 -10.94 -6.95
N GLY A 99 0.74 -9.66 -6.78
CA GLY A 99 -0.49 -9.01 -7.20
C GLY A 99 -0.86 -7.74 -6.42
N TYR A 100 -1.97 -7.14 -6.80
CA TYR A 100 -2.46 -5.86 -6.31
C TYR A 100 -3.66 -6.04 -5.39
N LEU A 101 -3.65 -5.33 -4.27
CA LEU A 101 -4.81 -5.08 -3.44
C LEU A 101 -5.27 -3.64 -3.66
N LEU A 102 -6.47 -3.46 -4.23
CA LEU A 102 -6.98 -2.14 -4.57
C LEU A 102 -7.64 -1.49 -3.35
N ALA A 103 -7.07 -0.40 -2.85
CA ALA A 103 -7.68 0.41 -1.81
C ALA A 103 -8.74 1.35 -2.42
N VAL A 104 -10.00 1.15 -2.07
CA VAL A 104 -11.15 1.91 -2.58
C VAL A 104 -11.80 2.64 -1.40
N ARG A 105 -11.87 3.95 -1.47
CA ARG A 105 -12.48 4.76 -0.40
C ARG A 105 -13.96 5.01 -0.67
N ALA A 106 -14.82 4.51 0.25
CA ALA A 106 -16.27 4.71 0.18
C ALA A 106 -16.64 6.20 0.22
N GLY A 107 -17.54 6.61 -0.68
CA GLY A 107 -17.98 8.01 -0.79
C GLY A 107 -16.98 8.95 -1.47
N PHE A 108 -15.84 8.44 -1.94
CA PHE A 108 -14.80 9.20 -2.65
C PHE A 108 -14.47 8.59 -4.01
N SER A 109 -14.11 7.31 -4.06
CA SER A 109 -13.77 6.63 -5.32
C SER A 109 -15.03 6.37 -6.14
N SER A 110 -15.04 6.83 -7.39
CA SER A 110 -16.14 6.54 -8.31
C SER A 110 -16.03 5.13 -8.90
N VAL A 111 -17.14 4.59 -9.36
CA VAL A 111 -17.16 3.29 -10.07
C VAL A 111 -16.32 3.35 -11.35
N ASP A 112 -16.31 4.49 -12.01
CA ASP A 112 -15.55 4.67 -13.25
C ASP A 112 -14.03 4.73 -12.99
N ASP A 113 -13.60 5.37 -11.89
CA ASP A 113 -12.20 5.32 -11.44
C ASP A 113 -11.75 3.89 -11.16
N ILE A 114 -12.60 3.09 -10.49
CA ILE A 114 -12.30 1.68 -10.19
C ILE A 114 -12.16 0.88 -11.48
N LYS A 115 -13.10 1.05 -12.43
CA LYS A 115 -13.03 0.39 -13.75
C LYS A 115 -11.78 0.78 -14.51
N GLN A 116 -11.42 2.06 -14.51
CA GLN A 116 -10.21 2.55 -15.14
C GLN A 116 -8.96 1.94 -14.51
N THR A 117 -8.90 1.85 -13.17
CA THR A 117 -7.79 1.20 -12.45
C THR A 117 -7.67 -0.27 -12.84
N VAL A 118 -8.79 -1.02 -12.84
CA VAL A 118 -8.80 -2.43 -13.25
C VAL A 118 -8.31 -2.57 -14.68
N HIS A 119 -8.83 -1.76 -15.60
CA HIS A 119 -8.41 -1.78 -17.01
C HIS A 119 -6.90 -1.48 -17.17
N SER A 120 -6.37 -0.50 -16.43
CA SER A 120 -4.94 -0.19 -16.48
C SER A 120 -4.06 -1.35 -15.99
N LEU A 121 -4.51 -2.09 -14.98
CA LEU A 121 -3.82 -3.29 -14.49
C LEU A 121 -3.92 -4.47 -15.46
N GLU A 122 -5.08 -4.66 -16.10
CA GLU A 122 -5.26 -5.67 -17.15
C GLU A 122 -4.35 -5.44 -18.36
N GLN A 123 -4.07 -4.18 -18.73
CA GLN A 123 -3.16 -3.84 -19.83
C GLN A 123 -1.71 -4.29 -19.60
N VAL A 124 -1.31 -4.53 -18.36
CA VAL A 124 0.02 -4.99 -17.97
C VAL A 124 -0.02 -6.41 -17.39
N ASP A 125 -1.08 -7.17 -17.67
CA ASP A 125 -1.30 -8.54 -17.19
C ASP A 125 -1.17 -8.68 -15.67
N ALA A 126 -1.46 -7.61 -14.92
CA ALA A 126 -1.31 -7.57 -13.48
C ALA A 126 -2.41 -8.39 -12.78
N LYS A 127 -2.02 -9.19 -11.79
CA LYS A 127 -2.94 -9.97 -10.98
C LYS A 127 -3.60 -9.08 -9.92
N ILE A 128 -4.92 -8.99 -9.90
CA ILE A 128 -5.69 -8.33 -8.86
C ILE A 128 -6.11 -9.36 -7.81
N LEU A 129 -5.61 -9.22 -6.58
CA LEU A 129 -5.93 -10.11 -5.45
C LEU A 129 -7.29 -9.80 -4.84
N GLY A 130 -7.71 -8.53 -4.87
CA GLY A 130 -8.99 -8.11 -4.32
C GLY A 130 -9.10 -6.60 -4.15
N ILE A 131 -10.21 -6.20 -3.53
CA ILE A 131 -10.50 -4.80 -3.23
C ILE A 131 -10.66 -4.65 -1.71
N MET A 132 -9.96 -3.69 -1.13
CA MET A 132 -10.12 -3.25 0.25
C MET A 132 -10.97 -1.99 0.28
N LEU A 133 -12.18 -2.07 0.85
CA LEU A 133 -13.06 -0.92 0.96
C LEU A 133 -12.79 -0.17 2.27
N GLU A 134 -12.33 1.07 2.14
CA GLU A 134 -12.01 1.95 3.25
C GLU A 134 -13.13 2.94 3.57
N ASN A 135 -13.09 3.55 4.75
CA ASN A 135 -14.00 4.62 5.19
C ASN A 135 -15.49 4.23 5.09
N VAL A 136 -15.81 2.97 5.34
CA VAL A 136 -17.20 2.48 5.35
C VAL A 136 -17.86 2.87 6.66
N ASP A 137 -18.99 3.60 6.59
CA ASP A 137 -19.80 3.85 7.78
C ASP A 137 -20.51 2.54 8.19
N PRO A 138 -20.22 2.01 9.41
CA PRO A 138 -20.87 0.79 9.89
C PRO A 138 -22.40 0.90 10.05
N LYS A 139 -22.94 2.11 10.00
CA LYS A 139 -24.39 2.38 10.12
C LYS A 139 -25.11 2.35 8.78
N THR A 140 -24.41 2.29 7.65
CA THR A 140 -25.07 2.20 6.34
C THR A 140 -25.80 0.86 6.20
N GLU A 141 -27.02 0.89 5.67
CA GLU A 141 -27.91 -0.28 5.53
C GLU A 141 -27.30 -1.46 4.75
N ILE A 142 -26.31 -1.20 3.92
CA ILE A 142 -25.58 -2.22 3.14
C ILE A 142 -24.86 -3.21 4.08
N TYR A 143 -24.25 -2.73 5.16
CA TYR A 143 -23.60 -3.58 6.15
C TYR A 143 -24.60 -4.38 6.99
N GLY A 144 -25.76 -3.80 7.29
CA GLY A 144 -26.85 -4.46 8.04
C GLY A 144 -27.48 -5.66 7.29
N LYS A 145 -27.53 -5.62 5.95
CA LYS A 145 -28.05 -6.72 5.13
C LYS A 145 -27.05 -7.89 5.00
N TYR A 146 -25.75 -7.62 4.87
CA TYR A 146 -24.74 -8.66 4.77
C TYR A 146 -24.43 -9.33 6.12
N SER A 147 -24.60 -8.63 7.25
CA SER A 147 -24.39 -9.22 8.58
C SER A 147 -25.43 -10.28 8.95
N ARG A 148 -26.56 -10.32 8.25
CA ARG A 148 -27.65 -11.29 8.48
C ARG A 148 -27.40 -12.65 7.82
N TYR A 149 -26.45 -12.77 6.88
CA TYR A 149 -26.22 -13.98 6.06
C TYR A 149 -24.98 -14.79 6.43
N GLY A 150 -24.34 -14.58 7.55
CA GLY A 150 -23.16 -15.37 7.89
C GLY A 150 -22.94 -15.56 9.38
N LYS A 151 -22.44 -16.73 9.75
CA LYS A 151 -21.85 -17.13 11.04
C LYS A 151 -20.73 -16.21 11.56
N TYR A 152 -20.65 -14.97 11.10
CA TYR A 152 -19.60 -13.97 11.37
C TYR A 152 -19.96 -12.98 12.49
N GLY A 153 -20.96 -13.29 13.31
CA GLY A 153 -21.35 -12.43 14.45
C GLY A 153 -20.23 -12.17 15.49
N LYS A 154 -19.15 -12.96 15.50
CA LYS A 154 -17.96 -12.70 16.32
C LYS A 154 -17.06 -11.60 15.72
N TYR A 155 -16.92 -11.54 14.40
CA TYR A 155 -16.08 -10.54 13.73
C TYR A 155 -16.74 -9.14 13.72
N GLY A 156 -18.06 -9.03 13.63
CA GLY A 156 -18.76 -7.75 13.71
C GLY A 156 -18.55 -7.02 15.05
N ARG A 157 -18.40 -7.76 16.15
CA ARG A 157 -18.11 -7.19 17.49
C ARG A 157 -16.64 -6.73 17.59
N TYR A 158 -15.71 -7.46 16.98
CA TYR A 158 -14.29 -7.10 16.91
C TYR A 158 -14.09 -5.82 16.07
N TYR A 159 -14.75 -5.74 14.91
CA TYR A 159 -14.71 -4.58 14.01
C TYR A 159 -15.32 -3.33 14.65
N LYS A 160 -16.42 -3.45 15.37
CA LYS A 160 -17.05 -2.35 16.10
C LYS A 160 -16.15 -1.77 17.21
N ASN A 161 -15.42 -2.62 17.90
CA ASN A 161 -14.44 -2.20 18.90
C ASN A 161 -13.21 -1.56 18.26
N TYR A 162 -12.78 -2.07 17.10
CA TYR A 162 -11.67 -1.53 16.33
C TYR A 162 -12.02 -0.13 15.77
N CYS A 163 -13.17 0.04 15.14
CA CYS A 163 -13.64 1.35 14.66
C CYS A 163 -13.86 2.38 15.80
N ASN A 164 -14.33 1.95 16.96
CA ASN A 164 -14.49 2.82 18.11
C ASN A 164 -13.15 3.27 18.72
N SER A 165 -12.08 2.48 18.60
CA SER A 165 -10.75 2.90 19.02
C SER A 165 -10.15 3.95 18.08
N TYR A 166 -10.38 3.81 16.77
CA TYR A 166 -9.91 4.78 15.77
C TYR A 166 -10.70 6.11 15.79
N SER A 167 -11.98 6.11 16.16
CA SER A 167 -12.75 7.36 16.27
C SER A 167 -12.27 8.28 17.41
N ARG A 168 -11.40 7.82 18.30
CA ARG A 168 -10.77 8.63 19.35
C ARG A 168 -9.55 9.42 18.87
N TYR A 169 -9.00 9.08 17.71
CA TYR A 169 -7.94 9.85 17.04
C TYR A 169 -8.60 10.78 16.01
N LYS A 170 -9.37 11.78 16.49
CA LYS A 170 -9.75 12.91 15.65
C LYS A 170 -8.53 13.81 15.46
N TYR A 171 -8.21 14.05 14.20
CA TYR A 171 -7.28 15.07 13.73
C TYR A 171 -7.70 16.46 14.19
#